data_8932e867375bdf57281e399fa3303700
#
_entry.id   8932e867375bdf57281e399fa3303700
#
_cell.length_a   1.000
_cell.length_b   1.000
_cell.length_c   1.000
_cell.angle_alpha   90.00
_cell.angle_beta   90.00
_cell.angle_gamma   90.00
#
_symmetry.space_group_name_H-M   'P 1'
#
loop_
_entity.id
_entity.type
_entity.pdbx_description
1 polymer ?
#
loop_
_entity_poly.entity_id
_entity_poly.type
_entity_poly.pdbx_seq_one_letter_code
_entity_poly.pdbx_strand_id
1 'polypeptide(L)'
;MRTDRALASAAAATPSDGSALPRTPAANPAGGPTPANGPALAPASAAAPAPAGGPAPASPRVRLVLWDWNGTLLDDLAYAIGVRNRTFPAFGLPRIESVSEYRRQFTFPVRRYYERAGVTDENFEAVAHAWMAEYVRGFDTVPLHGDAREALSRFAAAGVRQAVLSATRRDMLESQIARFPIRDYFTDVLGLSDIYARSKEAVGLAYLAGCGVPACDALMIGDTLHDAEVARAMGTGCVLVARGHHSRETLLTAGVPVMDTLLEAAAWALGEERA
;
A
#
# COMPACT_ATOMS: atom_id res chain seq x y z
N MET A 1 -8.90 -15.97 -37.92
CA MET A 1 -9.51 -17.14 -37.27
C MET A 1 -8.47 -17.80 -36.39
N ARG A 2 -8.59 -17.66 -35.11
CA ARG A 2 -7.88 -18.18 -33.92
C ARG A 2 -7.43 -17.06 -33.02
N THR A 3 -8.34 -16.54 -32.18
CA THR A 3 -8.05 -15.84 -30.90
C THR A 3 -9.35 -15.72 -30.09
N ASP A 4 -9.97 -16.85 -29.77
CA ASP A 4 -11.14 -16.89 -28.88
C ASP A 4 -11.02 -18.13 -27.97
N ARG A 5 -10.12 -18.09 -27.00
CA ARG A 5 -10.07 -19.16 -25.99
C ARG A 5 -9.33 -18.81 -24.70
N ALA A 6 -9.41 -17.58 -24.22
CA ALA A 6 -8.76 -17.20 -22.95
C ALA A 6 -9.66 -16.42 -21.96
N LEU A 7 -10.94 -16.25 -22.26
CA LEU A 7 -11.86 -15.46 -21.41
C LEU A 7 -13.02 -16.26 -20.79
N ALA A 8 -12.99 -17.58 -20.82
CA ALA A 8 -14.11 -18.42 -20.38
C ALA A 8 -13.78 -19.35 -19.19
N SER A 9 -13.05 -18.86 -18.17
CA SER A 9 -12.79 -19.68 -16.98
C SER A 9 -12.82 -18.90 -15.67
N ALA A 10 -13.75 -17.96 -15.50
CA ALA A 10 -13.96 -17.27 -14.25
C ALA A 10 -15.44 -17.12 -13.87
N ALA A 11 -16.30 -18.01 -14.36
CA ALA A 11 -17.71 -18.02 -14.00
C ALA A 11 -18.19 -19.48 -13.91
N ALA A 12 -18.04 -20.09 -12.73
CA ALA A 12 -18.91 -21.17 -12.20
C ALA A 12 -18.31 -21.76 -10.93
N ALA A 13 -18.76 -21.31 -9.76
CA ALA A 13 -18.87 -22.14 -8.56
C ALA A 13 -19.98 -21.56 -7.70
N THR A 14 -21.15 -22.15 -7.83
CA THR A 14 -22.27 -22.02 -6.88
C THR A 14 -21.92 -22.76 -5.59
N PRO A 15 -22.19 -22.20 -4.40
CA PRO A 15 -22.13 -22.95 -3.15
C PRO A 15 -23.47 -23.60 -2.88
N SER A 16 -23.48 -24.91 -2.77
CA SER A 16 -24.56 -25.64 -2.10
C SER A 16 -24.06 -26.13 -0.74
N ASP A 17 -24.94 -25.97 0.19
CA ASP A 17 -25.15 -26.75 1.39
C ASP A 17 -24.55 -26.32 2.71
N GLY A 18 -25.54 -26.12 3.58
CA GLY A 18 -25.48 -25.70 4.94
C GLY A 18 -24.85 -26.70 5.89
N SER A 19 -24.25 -26.14 6.92
CA SER A 19 -24.05 -26.83 8.19
C SER A 19 -24.10 -25.81 9.31
N ALA A 20 -24.96 -26.08 10.25
CA ALA A 20 -25.31 -25.28 11.40
C ALA A 20 -24.17 -25.14 12.41
N LEU A 21 -24.02 -23.94 12.97
CA LEU A 21 -23.20 -23.68 14.16
C LEU A 21 -23.92 -24.09 15.45
N PRO A 22 -23.25 -24.67 16.44
CA PRO A 22 -23.84 -24.88 17.77
C PRO A 22 -23.72 -23.57 18.60
N ARG A 23 -24.83 -23.28 19.27
CA ARG A 23 -24.96 -22.21 20.26
C ARG A 23 -24.26 -22.59 21.55
N THR A 24 -23.47 -21.67 22.11
CA THR A 24 -22.96 -21.71 23.48
C THR A 24 -23.98 -21.09 24.44
N PRO A 25 -24.14 -21.64 25.66
CA PRO A 25 -24.98 -21.03 26.70
C PRO A 25 -24.17 -20.05 27.56
N ALA A 26 -24.87 -19.00 27.98
CA ALA A 26 -24.42 -18.03 28.97
C ALA A 26 -24.40 -18.59 30.39
N ALA A 27 -23.43 -18.16 31.20
CA ALA A 27 -23.55 -18.14 32.66
C ALA A 27 -22.69 -17.00 33.25
N ASN A 28 -23.35 -16.09 33.92
CA ASN A 28 -22.88 -15.25 35.03
C ASN A 28 -23.52 -15.85 36.32
N PRO A 29 -23.10 -15.61 37.58
CA PRO A 29 -22.63 -14.36 38.16
C PRO A 29 -21.66 -14.44 39.38
N ALA A 30 -21.21 -13.27 39.80
CA ALA A 30 -21.05 -12.76 41.16
C ALA A 30 -19.84 -13.16 42.04
N GLY A 31 -19.21 -12.15 42.65
CA GLY A 31 -18.50 -12.22 43.92
C GLY A 31 -17.25 -11.33 43.99
N GLY A 32 -17.37 -10.07 44.39
CA GLY A 32 -16.24 -9.31 44.90
C GLY A 32 -15.89 -9.69 46.36
N PRO A 33 -14.79 -9.24 46.91
CA PRO A 33 -14.78 -7.95 47.63
C PRO A 33 -13.50 -7.08 47.46
N THR A 34 -13.66 -5.80 47.61
CA THR A 34 -12.67 -4.78 47.99
C THR A 34 -12.54 -4.76 49.54
N PRO A 35 -11.61 -4.00 50.20
CA PRO A 35 -10.36 -3.38 49.81
C PRO A 35 -9.22 -3.58 50.85
N ALA A 36 -8.01 -3.11 50.60
CA ALA A 36 -7.10 -2.69 51.67
C ALA A 36 -6.09 -1.67 51.19
N ASN A 37 -5.97 -0.62 52.00
CA ASN A 37 -5.15 0.59 51.90
C ASN A 37 -3.67 0.31 51.67
N GLY A 38 -3.04 1.13 50.78
CA GLY A 38 -1.63 1.25 50.60
C GLY A 38 -1.00 2.27 51.54
N PRO A 39 0.30 2.32 51.70
CA PRO A 39 0.97 3.44 52.32
C PRO A 39 1.66 4.36 51.29
N ALA A 40 1.87 5.57 51.76
CA ALA A 40 2.28 6.83 51.15
C ALA A 40 3.52 6.78 50.27
N LEU A 41 3.48 7.63 49.22
CA LEU A 41 4.57 8.06 48.38
C LEU A 41 5.63 8.87 49.14
N ALA A 42 6.89 8.50 49.01
CA ALA A 42 8.06 9.29 49.35
C ALA A 42 8.50 10.16 48.14
N PRO A 43 9.14 11.30 48.32
CA PRO A 43 9.39 12.26 47.27
C PRO A 43 10.51 11.85 46.33
N ALA A 44 10.36 12.27 45.07
CA ALA A 44 11.28 12.06 43.98
C ALA A 44 12.70 12.57 44.26
N SER A 45 13.65 11.69 44.08
CA SER A 45 15.08 12.01 44.02
C SER A 45 15.44 12.60 42.66
N ALA A 46 16.34 13.59 42.71
CA ALA A 46 16.82 14.39 41.61
C ALA A 46 17.36 13.56 40.44
N ALA A 47 16.99 13.97 39.23
CA ALA A 47 17.51 13.44 37.99
C ALA A 47 19.04 13.63 37.90
N ALA A 48 19.74 12.52 37.62
CA ALA A 48 21.15 12.57 37.26
C ALA A 48 21.31 13.19 35.85
N PRO A 49 22.41 13.93 35.58
CA PRO A 49 22.65 14.51 34.27
C PRO A 49 22.87 13.41 33.24
N ALA A 50 22.27 13.58 32.05
CA ALA A 50 22.44 12.72 30.91
C ALA A 50 23.92 12.60 30.50
N PRO A 51 24.41 11.42 30.11
CA PRO A 51 25.78 11.28 29.63
C PRO A 51 25.96 12.04 28.31
N ALA A 52 27.02 12.87 28.28
CA ALA A 52 27.39 13.62 27.09
C ALA A 52 27.83 12.71 25.95
N GLY A 53 27.27 12.96 24.75
CA GLY A 53 27.98 12.81 23.49
C GLY A 53 28.49 11.42 23.12
N GLY A 54 27.62 10.45 22.93
CA GLY A 54 27.92 9.38 21.99
C GLY A 54 27.74 9.87 20.55
N PRO A 55 28.43 9.31 19.54
CA PRO A 55 28.18 9.68 18.14
C PRO A 55 26.69 9.49 17.84
N ALA A 56 26.09 10.46 17.13
CA ALA A 56 24.70 10.36 16.69
C ALA A 56 24.51 8.99 16.03
N PRO A 57 23.41 8.27 16.30
CA PRO A 57 23.16 7.00 15.66
C PRO A 57 23.27 7.22 14.15
N ALA A 58 24.17 6.48 13.51
CA ALA A 58 24.30 6.48 12.06
C ALA A 58 22.90 6.25 11.49
N SER A 59 22.45 7.12 10.57
CA SER A 59 21.17 6.98 9.90
C SER A 59 20.99 5.53 9.49
N PRO A 60 19.84 4.89 9.75
CA PRO A 60 19.64 3.49 9.44
C PRO A 60 19.97 3.29 7.95
N ARG A 61 20.98 2.48 7.68
CA ARG A 61 21.44 2.27 6.30
C ARG A 61 20.40 1.43 5.58
N VAL A 62 19.58 2.07 4.76
CA VAL A 62 18.60 1.37 3.92
C VAL A 62 19.33 0.34 3.06
N ARG A 63 18.92 -0.92 3.16
CA ARG A 63 19.49 -2.05 2.42
C ARG A 63 18.49 -2.66 1.44
N LEU A 64 17.21 -2.38 1.62
CA LEU A 64 16.11 -2.84 0.77
C LEU A 64 15.08 -1.73 0.63
N VAL A 65 14.65 -1.44 -0.58
CA VAL A 65 13.47 -0.61 -0.86
C VAL A 65 12.36 -1.49 -1.39
N LEU A 66 11.18 -1.36 -0.80
CA LEU A 66 9.93 -1.94 -1.25
C LEU A 66 9.13 -0.82 -1.91
N TRP A 67 8.99 -0.88 -3.23
CA TRP A 67 8.26 0.11 -4.01
C TRP A 67 6.79 -0.30 -4.15
N ASP A 68 5.88 0.58 -3.79
CA ASP A 68 4.55 0.50 -4.34
C ASP A 68 4.57 0.76 -5.84
N TRP A 69 3.50 0.34 -6.56
CA TRP A 69 3.44 0.42 -8.02
C TRP A 69 2.52 1.55 -8.49
N ASN A 70 1.20 1.40 -8.29
CA ASN A 70 0.19 2.33 -8.77
C ASN A 70 0.25 3.65 -8.01
N GLY A 71 0.33 4.79 -8.72
CA GLY A 71 0.48 6.11 -8.10
C GLY A 71 1.88 6.41 -7.58
N THR A 72 2.76 5.41 -7.46
CA THR A 72 4.13 5.55 -6.95
C THR A 72 5.16 5.52 -8.06
N LEU A 73 5.46 4.36 -8.64
CA LEU A 73 6.32 4.24 -9.82
C LEU A 73 5.53 4.49 -11.11
N LEU A 74 4.30 4.00 -11.18
CA LEU A 74 3.38 4.16 -12.29
C LEU A 74 2.55 5.43 -12.13
N ASP A 75 2.51 6.29 -13.15
CA ASP A 75 1.70 7.51 -13.17
C ASP A 75 0.29 7.22 -13.70
N ASP A 76 -0.50 6.49 -12.92
CA ASP A 76 -1.82 6.04 -13.34
C ASP A 76 -3.01 6.85 -12.77
N LEU A 77 -2.77 7.87 -11.97
CA LEU A 77 -3.83 8.65 -11.33
C LEU A 77 -4.86 9.22 -12.33
N ALA A 78 -4.37 9.93 -13.36
CA ALA A 78 -5.25 10.51 -14.38
C ALA A 78 -5.97 9.43 -15.19
N TYR A 79 -5.30 8.30 -15.44
CA TYR A 79 -5.86 7.16 -16.14
C TYR A 79 -6.98 6.50 -15.30
N ALA A 80 -6.75 6.24 -14.02
CA ALA A 80 -7.73 5.66 -13.09
C ALA A 80 -9.00 6.53 -12.97
N ILE A 81 -8.84 7.86 -12.89
CA ILE A 81 -9.96 8.80 -12.94
C ILE A 81 -10.71 8.69 -14.28
N GLY A 82 -9.99 8.63 -15.39
CA GLY A 82 -10.56 8.45 -16.72
C GLY A 82 -11.37 7.15 -16.84
N VAL A 83 -10.83 6.03 -16.37
CA VAL A 83 -11.52 4.74 -16.32
C VAL A 83 -12.81 4.84 -15.52
N ARG A 84 -12.74 5.40 -14.30
CA ARG A 84 -13.94 5.62 -13.49
C ARG A 84 -14.99 6.43 -14.24
N ASN A 85 -14.57 7.54 -14.86
CA ASN A 85 -15.47 8.44 -15.55
C ASN A 85 -16.10 7.84 -16.82
N ARG A 86 -15.50 6.82 -17.41
CA ARG A 86 -16.09 6.07 -18.51
C ARG A 86 -17.04 4.96 -18.04
N THR A 87 -16.79 4.39 -16.87
CA THR A 87 -17.52 3.21 -16.39
C THR A 87 -18.70 3.54 -15.45
N PHE A 88 -18.49 4.41 -14.45
CA PHE A 88 -19.47 4.68 -13.39
C PHE A 88 -20.81 5.25 -13.89
N PRO A 89 -20.86 6.14 -14.91
CA PRO A 89 -22.14 6.66 -15.41
C PRO A 89 -23.09 5.57 -15.94
N ALA A 90 -22.56 4.45 -16.46
CA ALA A 90 -23.40 3.33 -16.91
C ALA A 90 -24.19 2.66 -15.77
N PHE A 91 -23.80 2.90 -14.52
CA PHE A 91 -24.46 2.42 -13.31
C PHE A 91 -25.19 3.53 -12.55
N GLY A 92 -25.39 4.70 -13.17
CA GLY A 92 -26.03 5.86 -12.53
C GLY A 92 -25.17 6.54 -11.48
N LEU A 93 -23.86 6.26 -11.44
CA LEU A 93 -22.92 6.80 -10.47
C LEU A 93 -22.25 8.08 -10.99
N PRO A 94 -21.90 9.05 -10.10
CA PRO A 94 -21.35 10.33 -10.52
C PRO A 94 -19.95 10.22 -11.11
N ARG A 95 -19.62 11.15 -12.00
CA ARG A 95 -18.25 11.38 -12.49
C ARG A 95 -17.43 12.10 -11.43
N ILE A 96 -16.12 12.07 -11.61
CA ILE A 96 -15.17 12.90 -10.88
C ILE A 96 -14.77 14.08 -11.79
N GLU A 97 -14.86 15.30 -11.28
CA GLU A 97 -14.58 16.50 -12.06
C GLU A 97 -13.14 17.02 -11.87
N SER A 98 -12.46 16.57 -10.80
CA SER A 98 -11.08 16.99 -10.52
C SER A 98 -10.26 15.95 -9.74
N VAL A 99 -8.93 16.04 -9.85
CA VAL A 99 -8.01 15.24 -9.04
C VAL A 99 -8.25 15.46 -7.53
N SER A 100 -8.53 16.70 -7.12
CA SER A 100 -8.78 16.99 -5.70
C SER A 100 -10.05 16.32 -5.20
N GLU A 101 -11.10 16.25 -6.02
CA GLU A 101 -12.32 15.52 -5.71
C GLU A 101 -12.04 14.00 -5.59
N TYR A 102 -11.33 13.44 -6.55
CA TYR A 102 -10.91 12.03 -6.48
C TYR A 102 -10.17 11.73 -5.19
N ARG A 103 -9.13 12.50 -4.86
CA ARG A 103 -8.31 12.31 -3.67
C ARG A 103 -9.08 12.43 -2.35
N ARG A 104 -10.14 13.23 -2.31
CA ARG A 104 -11.05 13.29 -1.14
C ARG A 104 -11.90 12.03 -0.98
N GLN A 105 -12.26 11.37 -2.08
CA GLN A 105 -13.09 10.17 -2.06
C GLN A 105 -12.26 8.89 -1.90
N PHE A 106 -11.05 8.86 -2.49
CA PHE A 106 -10.21 7.67 -2.51
C PHE A 106 -9.78 7.24 -1.10
N THR A 107 -9.87 5.94 -0.83
CA THR A 107 -9.50 5.35 0.46
C THR A 107 -9.31 3.84 0.33
N PHE A 108 -8.62 3.25 1.31
CA PHE A 108 -8.55 1.81 1.50
C PHE A 108 -9.44 1.36 2.68
N PRO A 109 -9.92 0.12 2.67
CA PRO A 109 -9.91 -0.78 1.52
C PRO A 109 -10.70 -0.20 0.34
N VAL A 110 -10.36 -0.57 -0.87
CA VAL A 110 -10.96 -0.05 -2.12
C VAL A 110 -12.50 -0.15 -2.12
N ARG A 111 -13.07 -1.16 -1.43
CA ARG A 111 -14.52 -1.27 -1.26
C ARG A 111 -15.14 0.00 -0.67
N ARG A 112 -14.52 0.62 0.34
CA ARG A 112 -15.00 1.88 0.93
C ARG A 112 -14.97 3.04 -0.06
N TYR A 113 -13.99 3.06 -0.96
CA TYR A 113 -13.97 4.05 -2.03
C TYR A 113 -15.17 3.88 -2.97
N TYR A 114 -15.55 2.66 -3.33
CA TYR A 114 -16.73 2.38 -4.13
C TYR A 114 -18.02 2.76 -3.40
N GLU A 115 -18.15 2.44 -2.13
CA GLU A 115 -19.29 2.82 -1.29
C GLU A 115 -19.47 4.34 -1.22
N ARG A 116 -18.38 5.10 -1.04
CA ARG A 116 -18.41 6.58 -1.08
C ARG A 116 -18.86 7.15 -2.42
N ALA A 117 -18.63 6.41 -3.49
CA ALA A 117 -19.09 6.77 -4.83
C ALA A 117 -20.55 6.40 -5.09
N GLY A 118 -21.25 5.77 -4.13
CA GLY A 118 -22.64 5.35 -4.24
C GLY A 118 -22.83 3.92 -4.76
N VAL A 119 -21.76 3.12 -4.81
CA VAL A 119 -21.84 1.68 -5.16
C VAL A 119 -22.46 0.94 -3.98
N THR A 120 -23.46 0.12 -4.23
CA THR A 120 -24.14 -0.73 -3.24
C THR A 120 -23.62 -2.16 -3.30
N ASP A 121 -23.97 -2.99 -2.31
CA ASP A 121 -23.60 -4.40 -2.30
C ASP A 121 -24.14 -5.14 -3.54
N GLU A 122 -25.35 -4.78 -4.00
CA GLU A 122 -26.00 -5.41 -5.15
C GLU A 122 -25.26 -5.15 -6.47
N ASN A 123 -24.65 -3.97 -6.64
CA ASN A 123 -23.99 -3.62 -7.90
C ASN A 123 -22.46 -3.61 -7.83
N PHE A 124 -21.86 -3.83 -6.65
CA PHE A 124 -20.41 -3.74 -6.44
C PHE A 124 -19.62 -4.62 -7.42
N GLU A 125 -20.00 -5.88 -7.56
CA GLU A 125 -19.30 -6.82 -8.43
C GLU A 125 -19.34 -6.38 -9.90
N ALA A 126 -20.51 -5.97 -10.38
CA ALA A 126 -20.69 -5.49 -11.74
C ALA A 126 -19.88 -4.21 -12.04
N VAL A 127 -19.88 -3.24 -11.10
CA VAL A 127 -19.10 -2.00 -11.23
C VAL A 127 -17.61 -2.29 -11.19
N ALA A 128 -17.16 -3.15 -10.27
CA ALA A 128 -15.75 -3.52 -10.15
C ALA A 128 -15.23 -4.25 -11.39
N HIS A 129 -16.01 -5.18 -11.94
CA HIS A 129 -15.67 -5.89 -13.19
C HIS A 129 -15.63 -4.93 -14.38
N ALA A 130 -16.60 -4.04 -14.53
CA ALA A 130 -16.61 -3.05 -15.60
C ALA A 130 -15.40 -2.11 -15.53
N TRP A 131 -15.08 -1.65 -14.31
CA TRP A 131 -13.90 -0.82 -14.06
C TRP A 131 -12.61 -1.55 -14.44
N MET A 132 -12.45 -2.78 -13.97
CA MET A 132 -11.25 -3.58 -14.25
C MET A 132 -11.09 -3.89 -15.75
N ALA A 133 -12.19 -4.24 -16.44
CA ALA A 133 -12.17 -4.49 -17.88
C ALA A 133 -11.74 -3.24 -18.67
N GLU A 134 -12.24 -2.07 -18.27
CA GLU A 134 -11.86 -0.80 -18.89
C GLU A 134 -10.42 -0.39 -18.53
N TYR A 135 -9.98 -0.64 -17.30
CA TYR A 135 -8.60 -0.37 -16.86
C TYR A 135 -7.59 -1.17 -17.69
N VAL A 136 -7.83 -2.47 -17.86
CA VAL A 136 -6.94 -3.35 -18.64
C VAL A 136 -6.88 -2.98 -20.12
N ARG A 137 -8.02 -2.53 -20.70
CA ARG A 137 -8.10 -2.22 -22.14
C ARG A 137 -7.13 -1.14 -22.61
N GLY A 138 -6.91 -0.11 -21.82
CA GLY A 138 -6.08 1.02 -22.21
C GLY A 138 -4.83 1.20 -21.36
N PHE A 139 -4.51 0.21 -20.53
CA PHE A 139 -3.39 0.27 -19.60
C PHE A 139 -2.04 0.53 -20.30
N ASP A 140 -1.89 0.08 -21.54
CA ASP A 140 -0.65 0.23 -22.32
C ASP A 140 -0.24 1.69 -22.57
N THR A 141 -1.13 2.64 -22.34
CA THR A 141 -0.85 4.08 -22.46
C THR A 141 -0.30 4.73 -21.20
N VAL A 142 -0.37 4.02 -20.05
CA VAL A 142 0.03 4.58 -18.75
C VAL A 142 1.55 4.60 -18.63
N PRO A 143 2.18 5.78 -18.40
CA PRO A 143 3.64 5.90 -18.26
C PRO A 143 4.10 5.63 -16.82
N LEU A 144 5.40 5.55 -16.63
CA LEU A 144 6.03 5.76 -15.33
C LEU A 144 6.07 7.25 -14.99
N HIS A 145 6.14 7.59 -13.70
CA HIS A 145 6.56 8.92 -13.30
C HIS A 145 7.92 9.26 -13.91
N GLY A 146 8.09 10.51 -14.36
CA GLY A 146 9.26 10.91 -15.15
C GLY A 146 10.61 10.72 -14.46
N ASP A 147 10.63 10.73 -13.13
CA ASP A 147 11.81 10.55 -12.28
C ASP A 147 11.97 9.11 -11.73
N ALA A 148 11.04 8.19 -12.04
CA ALA A 148 11.06 6.84 -11.49
C ALA A 148 12.35 6.08 -11.85
N ARG A 149 12.75 6.11 -13.12
CA ARG A 149 13.97 5.41 -13.56
C ARG A 149 15.23 5.95 -12.88
N GLU A 150 15.33 7.28 -12.73
CA GLU A 150 16.47 7.89 -12.07
C GLU A 150 16.52 7.53 -10.58
N ALA A 151 15.38 7.55 -9.89
CA ALA A 151 15.30 7.12 -8.50
C ALA A 151 15.73 5.66 -8.32
N LEU A 152 15.23 4.74 -9.18
CA LEU A 152 15.64 3.34 -9.19
C LEU A 152 17.16 3.19 -9.41
N SER A 153 17.71 3.96 -10.34
CA SER A 153 19.15 3.96 -10.66
C SER A 153 20.01 4.42 -9.48
N ARG A 154 19.57 5.44 -8.73
CA ARG A 154 20.30 5.93 -7.54
C ARG A 154 20.40 4.86 -6.45
N PHE A 155 19.30 4.17 -6.14
CA PHE A 155 19.33 3.05 -5.19
C PHE A 155 20.23 1.89 -5.68
N ALA A 156 20.18 1.56 -6.97
CA ALA A 156 21.02 0.51 -7.54
C ALA A 156 22.50 0.90 -7.45
N ALA A 157 22.87 2.15 -7.78
CA ALA A 157 24.24 2.66 -7.67
C ALA A 157 24.75 2.66 -6.21
N ALA A 158 23.86 2.86 -5.24
CA ALA A 158 24.17 2.76 -3.81
C ALA A 158 24.23 1.32 -3.29
N GLY A 159 24.00 0.31 -4.14
CA GLY A 159 23.99 -1.10 -3.75
C GLY A 159 22.80 -1.52 -2.91
N VAL A 160 21.71 -0.72 -2.94
CA VAL A 160 20.47 -1.01 -2.23
C VAL A 160 19.61 -1.96 -3.08
N ARG A 161 19.18 -3.06 -2.48
CA ARG A 161 18.25 -3.99 -3.14
C ARG A 161 16.88 -3.34 -3.29
N GLN A 162 16.18 -3.70 -4.35
CA GLN A 162 14.86 -3.15 -4.64
C GLN A 162 13.89 -4.26 -5.01
N ALA A 163 12.66 -4.18 -4.52
CA ALA A 163 11.56 -5.05 -4.92
C ALA A 163 10.29 -4.22 -5.07
N VAL A 164 9.38 -4.67 -5.94
CA VAL A 164 8.03 -4.09 -6.02
C VAL A 164 7.11 -4.86 -5.09
N LEU A 165 6.27 -4.13 -4.32
CA LEU A 165 5.24 -4.70 -3.44
C LEU A 165 3.91 -3.99 -3.72
N SER A 166 3.00 -4.65 -4.42
CA SER A 166 1.74 -4.06 -4.88
C SER A 166 0.52 -4.89 -4.52
N ALA A 167 -0.63 -4.22 -4.36
CA ALA A 167 -1.93 -4.87 -4.27
C ALA A 167 -2.46 -5.37 -5.64
N THR A 168 -1.75 -5.11 -6.72
CA THR A 168 -2.06 -5.65 -8.05
C THR A 168 -1.78 -7.15 -8.10
N ARG A 169 -2.63 -7.92 -8.80
CA ARG A 169 -2.40 -9.34 -9.04
C ARG A 169 -1.04 -9.54 -9.73
N ARG A 170 -0.29 -10.54 -9.28
CA ARG A 170 1.13 -10.72 -9.66
C ARG A 170 1.36 -10.83 -11.17
N ASP A 171 0.56 -11.61 -11.87
CA ASP A 171 0.69 -11.79 -13.32
C ASP A 171 0.45 -10.48 -14.09
N MET A 172 -0.53 -9.69 -13.65
CA MET A 172 -0.80 -8.36 -14.20
C MET A 172 0.36 -7.41 -13.88
N LEU A 173 0.86 -7.40 -12.65
CA LEU A 173 1.98 -6.56 -12.22
C LEU A 173 3.25 -6.85 -13.03
N GLU A 174 3.59 -8.12 -13.21
CA GLU A 174 4.74 -8.51 -14.04
C GLU A 174 4.57 -8.10 -15.51
N SER A 175 3.36 -8.25 -16.07
CA SER A 175 3.04 -7.79 -17.42
C SER A 175 3.15 -6.27 -17.54
N GLN A 176 2.73 -5.53 -16.53
CA GLN A 176 2.83 -4.07 -16.49
C GLN A 176 4.30 -3.60 -16.43
N ILE A 177 5.10 -4.21 -15.57
CA ILE A 177 6.53 -3.88 -15.42
C ILE A 177 7.31 -4.20 -16.68
N ALA A 178 6.99 -5.32 -17.37
CA ALA A 178 7.68 -5.75 -18.58
C ALA A 178 7.59 -4.75 -19.74
N ARG A 179 6.65 -3.80 -19.69
CA ARG A 179 6.54 -2.72 -20.69
C ARG A 179 7.66 -1.69 -20.59
N PHE A 180 8.37 -1.65 -19.47
CA PHE A 180 9.39 -0.65 -19.19
C PHE A 180 10.76 -1.31 -19.00
N PRO A 181 11.85 -0.68 -19.45
CA PRO A 181 13.20 -1.21 -19.22
C PRO A 181 13.68 -0.89 -17.80
N ILE A 182 12.93 -1.40 -16.80
CA ILE A 182 13.21 -1.22 -15.36
C ILE A 182 13.19 -2.55 -14.57
N ARG A 183 12.86 -3.67 -15.24
CA ARG A 183 12.73 -4.98 -14.56
C ARG A 183 14.02 -5.37 -13.83
N ASP A 184 15.17 -5.03 -14.39
CA ASP A 184 16.48 -5.40 -13.86
C ASP A 184 16.87 -4.65 -12.57
N TYR A 185 16.15 -3.58 -12.21
CA TYR A 185 16.33 -2.94 -10.91
C TYR A 185 15.75 -3.76 -9.75
N PHE A 186 14.81 -4.67 -10.03
CA PHE A 186 14.08 -5.39 -8.99
C PHE A 186 14.59 -6.81 -8.82
N THR A 187 14.96 -7.17 -7.60
CA THR A 187 15.23 -8.57 -7.23
C THR A 187 13.96 -9.40 -7.28
N ASP A 188 12.82 -8.80 -6.87
CA ASP A 188 11.54 -9.47 -6.76
C ASP A 188 10.38 -8.57 -7.17
N VAL A 189 9.32 -9.18 -7.69
CA VAL A 189 8.04 -8.55 -7.99
C VAL A 189 6.96 -9.26 -7.17
N LEU A 190 6.44 -8.53 -6.18
CA LEU A 190 5.53 -9.05 -5.16
C LEU A 190 4.14 -8.47 -5.39
N GLY A 191 3.30 -9.22 -6.06
CA GLY A 191 1.88 -8.95 -6.27
C GLY A 191 1.01 -9.96 -5.52
N LEU A 192 -0.29 -9.73 -5.50
CA LEU A 192 -1.25 -10.68 -4.92
C LEU A 192 -1.35 -11.94 -5.77
N SER A 193 -1.45 -13.12 -5.12
CA SER A 193 -1.46 -14.42 -5.82
C SER A 193 -2.82 -14.73 -6.47
N ASP A 194 -3.99 -14.17 -5.92
CA ASP A 194 -5.37 -14.34 -6.42
C ASP A 194 -6.28 -13.21 -5.92
N ILE A 195 -7.55 -13.22 -6.32
CA ILE A 195 -8.55 -12.22 -5.90
C ILE A 195 -8.96 -12.35 -4.42
N TYR A 196 -8.65 -13.47 -3.78
CA TYR A 196 -8.84 -13.74 -2.34
C TYR A 196 -7.54 -13.58 -1.57
N ALA A 197 -6.52 -13.07 -2.23
CA ALA A 197 -5.15 -13.08 -1.77
C ALA A 197 -4.98 -12.39 -0.43
N ARG A 198 -4.02 -12.93 0.27
CA ARG A 198 -3.37 -12.28 1.39
C ARG A 198 -3.15 -10.81 1.05
N SER A 199 -3.39 -9.95 2.03
CA SER A 199 -3.18 -8.51 1.88
C SER A 199 -1.74 -8.21 1.43
N LYS A 200 -1.51 -7.05 0.84
CA LYS A 200 -0.17 -6.52 0.54
C LYS A 200 0.79 -6.68 1.73
N GLU A 201 0.29 -6.46 2.95
CA GLU A 201 0.99 -6.71 4.21
C GLU A 201 1.49 -8.15 4.34
N ALA A 202 0.61 -9.14 4.17
CA ALA A 202 0.98 -10.55 4.32
C ALA A 202 2.03 -10.99 3.30
N VAL A 203 1.96 -10.48 2.08
CA VAL A 203 2.98 -10.72 1.03
C VAL A 203 4.31 -10.10 1.44
N GLY A 204 4.29 -8.87 1.93
CA GLY A 204 5.49 -8.15 2.39
C GLY A 204 6.15 -8.83 3.59
N LEU A 205 5.39 -9.25 4.59
CA LEU A 205 5.89 -10.01 5.76
C LEU A 205 6.54 -11.33 5.35
N ALA A 206 5.89 -12.09 4.46
CA ALA A 206 6.45 -13.35 3.96
C ALA A 206 7.77 -13.14 3.20
N TYR A 207 7.86 -12.07 2.41
CA TYR A 207 9.09 -11.71 1.71
C TYR A 207 10.21 -11.33 2.67
N LEU A 208 9.95 -10.47 3.65
CA LEU A 208 10.95 -10.04 4.63
C LEU A 208 11.49 -11.21 5.46
N ALA A 209 10.65 -12.19 5.78
CA ALA A 209 11.07 -13.39 6.51
C ALA A 209 12.12 -14.23 5.76
N GLY A 210 12.15 -14.16 4.41
CA GLY A 210 13.05 -14.95 3.56
C GLY A 210 14.17 -14.15 2.88
N CYS A 211 14.07 -12.82 2.79
CA CYS A 211 14.97 -12.03 1.97
C CYS A 211 16.35 -11.75 2.60
N GLY A 212 16.55 -12.07 3.89
CA GLY A 212 17.81 -11.86 4.60
C GLY A 212 18.15 -10.39 4.88
N VAL A 213 17.18 -9.48 4.83
CA VAL A 213 17.30 -8.08 5.28
C VAL A 213 16.40 -7.88 6.49
N PRO A 214 16.92 -7.40 7.62
CA PRO A 214 16.09 -7.01 8.75
C PRO A 214 15.05 -5.96 8.35
N ALA A 215 13.85 -6.03 8.91
CA ALA A 215 12.80 -5.07 8.61
C ALA A 215 13.21 -3.61 8.88
N CYS A 216 13.99 -3.37 9.93
CA CYS A 216 14.50 -2.04 10.27
C CYS A 216 15.49 -1.46 9.22
N ASP A 217 16.08 -2.30 8.36
CA ASP A 217 16.94 -1.90 7.24
C ASP A 217 16.18 -1.82 5.91
N ALA A 218 14.87 -2.07 5.93
CA ALA A 218 13.99 -1.96 4.76
C ALA A 218 13.15 -0.68 4.82
N LEU A 219 12.89 -0.11 3.65
CA LEU A 219 12.10 1.10 3.47
C LEU A 219 10.97 0.85 2.48
N MET A 220 9.73 1.13 2.88
CA MET A 220 8.57 1.19 1.98
C MET A 220 8.46 2.58 1.38
N ILE A 221 8.30 2.69 0.06
CA ILE A 221 7.97 3.94 -0.63
C ILE A 221 6.64 3.76 -1.35
N GLY A 222 5.66 4.63 -1.03
CA GLY A 222 4.30 4.56 -1.56
C GLY A 222 3.63 5.93 -1.63
N ASP A 223 2.38 5.98 -2.10
CA ASP A 223 1.61 7.22 -2.30
C ASP A 223 0.30 7.27 -1.50
N THR A 224 0.06 6.29 -0.63
CA THR A 224 -1.17 6.20 0.15
C THR A 224 -0.93 5.97 1.65
N LEU A 225 -1.95 6.26 2.48
CA LEU A 225 -1.93 5.90 3.90
C LEU A 225 -1.81 4.38 4.11
N HIS A 226 -2.34 3.59 3.16
CA HIS A 226 -2.23 2.13 3.22
C HIS A 226 -0.77 1.66 3.14
N ASP A 227 0.09 2.33 2.39
CA ASP A 227 1.52 2.02 2.36
C ASP A 227 2.19 2.24 3.71
N ALA A 228 1.82 3.33 4.41
CA ALA A 228 2.31 3.58 5.76
C ALA A 228 1.78 2.55 6.78
N GLU A 229 0.54 2.10 6.63
CA GLU A 229 -0.05 1.02 7.46
C GLU A 229 0.69 -0.30 7.22
N VAL A 230 0.93 -0.67 5.96
CA VAL A 230 1.68 -1.86 5.56
C VAL A 230 3.13 -1.79 6.09
N ALA A 231 3.80 -0.66 5.92
CA ALA A 231 5.16 -0.46 6.44
C ALA A 231 5.22 -0.63 7.96
N ARG A 232 4.26 -0.04 8.69
CA ARG A 232 4.17 -0.17 10.15
C ARG A 232 3.96 -1.62 10.57
N ALA A 233 3.06 -2.33 9.90
CA ALA A 233 2.79 -3.74 10.18
C ALA A 233 4.00 -4.65 9.89
N MET A 234 4.77 -4.32 8.85
CA MET A 234 6.01 -5.01 8.51
C MET A 234 7.22 -4.62 9.40
N GLY A 235 7.11 -3.54 10.17
CA GLY A 235 8.23 -3.02 10.97
C GLY A 235 9.31 -2.33 10.14
N THR A 236 8.99 -1.87 8.92
CA THR A 236 9.93 -1.16 8.03
C THR A 236 9.83 0.35 8.20
N GLY A 237 10.85 1.07 7.73
CA GLY A 237 10.72 2.51 7.47
C GLY A 237 9.67 2.78 6.40
N CYS A 238 9.18 4.04 6.36
CA CYS A 238 8.25 4.49 5.33
C CYS A 238 8.55 5.92 4.88
N VAL A 239 8.47 6.15 3.57
CA VAL A 239 8.41 7.48 2.94
C VAL A 239 7.22 7.48 1.99
N LEU A 240 6.42 8.54 2.04
CA LEU A 240 5.31 8.72 1.13
C LEU A 240 5.62 9.79 0.08
N VAL A 241 5.09 9.62 -1.15
CA VAL A 241 5.23 10.59 -2.25
C VAL A 241 3.87 11.17 -2.60
N ALA A 242 3.77 12.52 -2.62
CA ALA A 242 2.51 13.24 -2.76
C ALA A 242 2.07 13.42 -4.23
N ARG A 243 2.21 12.37 -5.04
CA ARG A 243 1.94 12.42 -6.49
C ARG A 243 0.75 11.58 -6.92
N GLY A 244 0.47 10.51 -6.20
CA GLY A 244 -0.52 9.51 -6.55
C GLY A 244 -1.93 9.78 -6.01
N HIS A 245 -2.51 8.74 -5.46
CA HIS A 245 -3.94 8.67 -5.13
C HIS A 245 -4.35 9.46 -3.88
N HIS A 246 -3.45 9.68 -2.91
CA HIS A 246 -3.73 10.56 -1.76
C HIS A 246 -3.14 11.95 -1.92
N SER A 247 -3.79 12.95 -1.32
CA SER A 247 -3.27 14.31 -1.27
C SER A 247 -2.15 14.42 -0.23
N ARG A 248 -1.28 15.44 -0.40
CA ARG A 248 -0.20 15.72 0.56
C ARG A 248 -0.74 15.90 1.99
N GLU A 249 -1.86 16.64 2.14
CA GLU A 249 -2.49 16.86 3.43
C GLU A 249 -2.92 15.55 4.08
N THR A 250 -3.49 14.64 3.29
CA THR A 250 -3.85 13.29 3.75
C THR A 250 -2.61 12.50 4.16
N LEU A 251 -1.57 12.51 3.34
CA LEU A 251 -0.33 11.75 3.61
C LEU A 251 0.38 12.22 4.88
N LEU A 252 0.38 13.53 5.15
CA LEU A 252 0.98 14.09 6.37
C LEU A 252 0.36 13.53 7.67
N THR A 253 -0.87 13.03 7.62
CA THR A 253 -1.53 12.39 8.78
C THR A 253 -0.89 11.05 9.18
N ALA A 254 -0.10 10.43 8.30
CA ALA A 254 0.58 9.17 8.60
C ALA A 254 1.73 9.31 9.61
N GLY A 255 2.25 10.53 9.83
CA GLY A 255 3.37 10.78 10.73
C GLY A 255 4.72 10.24 10.23
N VAL A 256 4.85 10.05 8.92
CA VAL A 256 6.08 9.64 8.22
C VAL A 256 6.53 10.74 7.26
N PRO A 257 7.80 10.76 6.79
CA PRO A 257 8.24 11.71 5.78
C PRO A 257 7.39 11.66 4.52
N VAL A 258 7.04 12.85 3.99
CA VAL A 258 6.27 13.02 2.75
C VAL A 258 7.06 13.90 1.79
N MET A 259 7.37 13.37 0.62
CA MET A 259 8.14 14.00 -0.44
C MET A 259 7.25 14.37 -1.63
N ASP A 260 7.71 15.29 -2.47
CA ASP A 260 6.98 15.66 -3.69
C ASP A 260 7.41 14.83 -4.90
N THR A 261 8.62 14.25 -4.85
CA THR A 261 9.21 13.49 -5.96
C THR A 261 9.85 12.19 -5.47
N LEU A 262 10.04 11.24 -6.39
CA LEU A 262 10.77 10.01 -6.12
C LEU A 262 12.27 10.28 -5.90
N LEU A 263 12.80 11.33 -6.54
CA LEU A 263 14.19 11.75 -6.33
C LEU A 263 14.42 12.32 -4.94
N GLU A 264 13.47 13.10 -4.41
CA GLU A 264 13.53 13.57 -3.02
C GLU A 264 13.46 12.39 -2.03
N ALA A 265 12.60 11.40 -2.32
CA ALA A 265 12.51 10.20 -1.49
C ALA A 265 13.82 9.40 -1.52
N ALA A 266 14.47 9.28 -2.70
CA ALA A 266 15.77 8.62 -2.84
C ALA A 266 16.88 9.38 -2.10
N ALA A 267 16.98 10.70 -2.28
CA ALA A 267 17.98 11.54 -1.61
C ALA A 267 17.83 11.44 -0.08
N TRP A 268 16.61 11.52 0.43
CA TRP A 268 16.34 11.37 1.85
C TRP A 268 16.77 10.00 2.38
N ALA A 269 16.41 8.92 1.66
CA ALA A 269 16.70 7.55 2.06
C ALA A 269 18.20 7.21 2.02
N LEU A 270 18.93 7.82 1.10
CA LEU A 270 20.38 7.63 0.94
C LEU A 270 21.21 8.56 1.83
N GLY A 271 20.56 9.46 2.58
CA GLY A 271 21.26 10.43 3.45
C GLY A 271 21.99 11.51 2.66
N GLU A 272 21.57 11.76 1.42
CA GLU A 272 22.11 12.86 0.61
C GLU A 272 21.56 14.20 1.18
N GLU A 273 22.43 15.12 1.51
CA GLU A 273 22.02 16.47 1.94
C GLU A 273 21.29 17.17 0.78
N ARG A 274 20.24 17.93 1.10
CA ARG A 274 19.61 18.80 0.10
C ARG A 274 20.64 19.81 -0.37
N ALA A 275 21.04 19.70 -1.63
CA ALA A 275 21.88 20.69 -2.28
C ALA A 275 21.13 22.03 -2.43
#